data_e8e32467fddaa751f97b2a942bd5b8f0
#
_entry.id   e8e32467fddaa751f97b2a942bd5b8f0
#
_cell.length_a   1.000
_cell.length_b   1.000
_cell.length_c   1.000
_cell.angle_alpha   90.00
_cell.angle_beta   90.00
_cell.angle_gamma   90.00
#
_symmetry.space_group_name_H-M   'P 1'
#
loop_
_entity.id
_entity.type
_entity.pdbx_description
1 polymer ?
#
loop_
_entity_poly.entity_id
_entity_poly.type
_entity_poly.pdbx_seq_one_letter_code
_entity_poly.pdbx_strand_id
1 'polypeptide(L)'
;KTGKNFLYRDRKGFEDEWRKHHTSSITRDIWLYNTQTGKHTNLTNRGGEDRNPVYAPDANAVYFLSERDGGSFNVYTFPLNTPQEVKAVTTFKTHPVRFLSVSDKGTLCYTYDGELYTQKSGARPEKVKVELVRDDEQQLATLKFSQGATSASVSPDGKQIAFIVRGDVFVTSTDYATTKQITNTPAKEAAVSFAPDNRTLVYASERTGNWQLYTAKISG
;
A
#
# COMPACT_ATOMS: atom_id res chain seq x y z
N LYS A 1 -16.66 1.24 27.15
CA LYS A 1 -16.70 0.20 26.10
C LYS A 1 -17.54 -0.97 26.60
N THR A 2 -18.82 -0.71 26.79
CA THR A 2 -19.77 -1.65 27.43
C THR A 2 -20.43 -2.60 26.42
N GLY A 3 -20.06 -2.53 25.12
CA GLY A 3 -20.72 -3.29 24.05
C GLY A 3 -22.17 -2.88 23.76
N LYS A 4 -22.66 -1.79 24.37
CA LYS A 4 -24.05 -1.33 24.20
C LYS A 4 -24.29 -0.61 22.88
N ASN A 5 -23.27 0.05 22.34
CA ASN A 5 -23.35 0.81 21.10
C ASN A 5 -22.23 0.45 20.16
N PHE A 6 -22.54 0.29 18.87
CA PHE A 6 -21.57 0.07 17.80
C PHE A 6 -21.64 1.22 16.81
N LEU A 7 -20.46 1.71 16.39
CA LEU A 7 -20.34 2.60 15.25
C LEU A 7 -20.10 1.77 13.99
N TYR A 8 -20.76 2.12 12.92
CA TYR A 8 -20.53 1.50 11.61
C TYR A 8 -20.74 2.50 10.49
N ARG A 9 -20.23 2.17 9.32
CA ARG A 9 -20.46 2.88 8.07
C ARG A 9 -21.46 2.09 7.25
N ASP A 10 -22.47 2.73 6.70
CA ASP A 10 -23.37 2.10 5.77
C ASP A 10 -22.71 1.83 4.40
N ARG A 11 -23.30 0.99 3.59
CA ARG A 11 -22.81 0.63 2.25
C ARG A 11 -23.89 0.90 1.21
N LYS A 12 -23.91 2.11 0.66
CA LYS A 12 -24.90 2.55 -0.32
C LYS A 12 -24.53 2.27 -1.78
N GLY A 13 -23.35 1.68 -2.06
CA GLY A 13 -22.88 1.38 -3.40
C GLY A 13 -21.39 1.12 -3.44
N PHE A 14 -20.84 1.08 -4.66
CA PHE A 14 -19.41 0.94 -4.89
C PHE A 14 -18.77 2.31 -5.09
N GLU A 15 -17.67 2.54 -4.42
CA GLU A 15 -16.77 3.66 -4.63
C GLU A 15 -15.33 3.16 -4.43
N ASP A 16 -14.40 3.64 -5.26
CA ASP A 16 -12.99 3.31 -5.10
C ASP A 16 -12.45 3.90 -3.79
N GLU A 17 -12.04 3.04 -2.88
CA GLU A 17 -11.50 3.44 -1.59
C GLU A 17 -10.14 4.16 -1.70
N TRP A 18 -9.45 4.02 -2.84
CA TRP A 18 -8.16 4.63 -3.10
C TRP A 18 -8.23 5.96 -3.85
N ARG A 19 -9.44 6.42 -4.20
CA ARG A 19 -9.64 7.73 -4.82
C ARG A 19 -9.02 8.87 -4.01
N LYS A 20 -8.62 9.95 -4.68
CA LYS A 20 -7.89 11.05 -4.03
C LYS A 20 -8.64 12.38 -4.01
N HIS A 21 -9.09 12.88 -5.13
CA HIS A 21 -9.40 14.30 -5.32
C HIS A 21 -10.80 14.57 -5.87
N HIS A 22 -11.76 13.71 -5.61
CA HIS A 22 -13.16 13.99 -5.91
C HIS A 22 -14.05 13.61 -4.74
N THR A 23 -15.14 14.31 -4.58
CA THR A 23 -16.19 13.98 -3.62
C THR A 23 -17.04 12.85 -4.15
N SER A 24 -17.26 11.83 -3.33
CA SER A 24 -18.10 10.69 -3.70
C SER A 24 -19.54 11.13 -4.01
N SER A 25 -20.10 10.58 -5.08
CA SER A 25 -21.54 10.63 -5.33
C SER A 25 -22.33 9.68 -4.42
N ILE A 26 -21.63 8.74 -3.79
CA ILE A 26 -22.18 7.77 -2.84
C ILE A 26 -22.00 8.32 -1.43
N THR A 27 -23.09 8.83 -0.87
CA THR A 27 -23.11 9.40 0.47
C THR A 27 -23.14 8.28 1.51
N ARG A 28 -21.98 7.82 1.93
CA ARG A 28 -21.86 6.89 3.05
C ARG A 28 -21.74 7.68 4.33
N ASP A 29 -22.56 7.29 5.30
CA ASP A 29 -22.66 7.96 6.60
C ASP A 29 -22.17 7.06 7.73
N ILE A 30 -21.88 7.70 8.85
CA ILE A 30 -21.60 7.02 10.12
C ILE A 30 -22.89 6.84 10.89
N TRP A 31 -23.13 5.62 11.32
CA TRP A 31 -24.30 5.21 12.06
C TRP A 31 -23.92 4.67 13.43
N LEU A 32 -24.83 4.87 14.37
CA LEU A 32 -24.79 4.29 15.70
C LEU A 32 -25.88 3.24 15.82
N TYR A 33 -25.51 2.03 16.21
CA TYR A 33 -26.43 0.95 16.56
C TYR A 33 -26.45 0.75 18.08
N ASN A 34 -27.62 0.81 18.69
CA ASN A 34 -27.81 0.52 20.09
C ASN A 34 -28.33 -0.91 20.25
N THR A 35 -27.53 -1.78 20.90
CA THR A 35 -27.84 -3.21 21.03
C THR A 35 -28.99 -3.51 22.00
N GLN A 36 -29.30 -2.60 22.91
CA GLN A 36 -30.39 -2.79 23.88
C GLN A 36 -31.76 -2.45 23.29
N THR A 37 -31.79 -1.43 22.42
CA THR A 37 -33.05 -0.95 21.84
C THR A 37 -33.26 -1.38 20.39
N GLY A 38 -32.22 -1.94 19.73
CA GLY A 38 -32.24 -2.25 18.31
C GLY A 38 -32.25 -1.02 17.40
N LYS A 39 -32.10 0.19 17.95
CA LYS A 39 -32.22 1.44 17.20
C LYS A 39 -30.94 1.75 16.44
N HIS A 40 -31.10 2.14 15.17
CA HIS A 40 -30.08 2.72 14.31
C HIS A 40 -30.28 4.25 14.24
N THR A 41 -29.18 5.00 14.41
CA THR A 41 -29.19 6.47 14.32
C THR A 41 -28.10 6.92 13.36
N ASN A 42 -28.48 7.67 12.31
CA ASN A 42 -27.51 8.30 11.41
C ASN A 42 -26.89 9.52 12.12
N LEU A 43 -25.55 9.55 12.22
CA LEU A 43 -24.81 10.61 12.92
C LEU A 43 -24.28 11.69 11.99
N THR A 44 -24.10 11.43 10.68
CA THR A 44 -23.42 12.38 9.80
C THR A 44 -24.23 12.84 8.59
N ASN A 45 -25.33 12.25 8.24
CA ASN A 45 -26.33 12.59 7.22
C ASN A 45 -26.02 13.81 6.31
N ARG A 46 -25.06 13.67 5.39
CA ARG A 46 -24.60 14.75 4.49
C ARG A 46 -24.21 14.22 3.10
N GLY A 47 -23.99 15.14 2.15
CA GLY A 47 -23.36 14.81 0.87
C GLY A 47 -21.87 14.49 1.01
N GLY A 48 -21.38 13.52 0.25
CA GLY A 48 -20.01 13.00 0.33
C GLY A 48 -19.87 11.84 1.32
N GLU A 49 -18.66 11.32 1.45
CA GLU A 49 -18.40 10.12 2.24
C GLU A 49 -17.82 10.46 3.61
N ASP A 50 -18.40 9.85 4.65
CA ASP A 50 -17.86 9.78 6.01
C ASP A 50 -17.56 8.31 6.34
N ARG A 51 -16.35 8.00 6.83
CA ARG A 51 -15.91 6.62 7.03
C ARG A 51 -14.96 6.43 8.19
N ASN A 52 -14.65 5.17 8.52
CA ASN A 52 -13.67 4.77 9.51
C ASN A 52 -13.92 5.41 10.89
N PRO A 53 -15.14 5.30 11.46
CA PRO A 53 -15.42 5.86 12.77
C PRO A 53 -14.69 5.10 13.88
N VAL A 54 -14.09 5.83 14.81
CA VAL A 54 -13.48 5.30 16.02
C VAL A 54 -13.92 6.11 17.23
N TYR A 55 -14.23 5.44 18.34
CA TYR A 55 -14.55 6.14 19.59
C TYR A 55 -13.32 6.76 20.20
N ALA A 56 -13.47 7.96 20.76
CA ALA A 56 -12.52 8.47 21.75
C ALA A 56 -12.42 7.51 22.97
N PRO A 57 -11.32 7.52 23.74
CA PRO A 57 -11.12 6.57 24.85
C PRO A 57 -12.23 6.59 25.90
N ASP A 58 -12.78 7.77 26.17
CA ASP A 58 -13.90 8.00 27.10
C ASP A 58 -15.28 7.70 26.50
N ALA A 59 -15.34 7.35 25.21
CA ALA A 59 -16.54 7.12 24.43
C ALA A 59 -17.51 8.32 24.32
N ASN A 60 -17.06 9.53 24.67
CA ASN A 60 -17.88 10.74 24.59
C ASN A 60 -17.78 11.46 23.23
N ALA A 61 -16.81 11.08 22.41
CA ALA A 61 -16.60 11.63 21.08
C ALA A 61 -16.30 10.54 20.05
N VAL A 62 -16.46 10.89 18.78
CA VAL A 62 -16.13 10.03 17.65
C VAL A 62 -15.12 10.77 16.79
N TYR A 63 -14.03 10.08 16.41
CA TYR A 63 -13.14 10.48 15.33
C TYR A 63 -13.50 9.71 14.08
N PHE A 64 -13.40 10.34 12.92
CA PHE A 64 -13.74 9.71 11.64
C PHE A 64 -13.04 10.41 10.49
N LEU A 65 -13.00 9.76 9.34
CA LEU A 65 -12.50 10.32 8.09
C LEU A 65 -13.67 10.91 7.30
N SER A 66 -13.50 12.15 6.82
CA SER A 66 -14.50 12.86 6.02
C SER A 66 -13.84 13.63 4.89
N GLU A 67 -14.52 13.73 3.75
CA GLU A 67 -14.12 14.53 2.58
C GLU A 67 -14.85 15.88 2.50
N ARG A 68 -15.42 16.38 3.62
CA ARG A 68 -16.33 17.55 3.65
C ARG A 68 -15.71 18.87 3.19
N ASP A 69 -14.40 19.02 3.30
CA ASP A 69 -13.73 20.30 3.01
C ASP A 69 -12.86 20.25 1.75
N GLY A 70 -13.30 19.59 0.68
CA GLY A 70 -12.64 19.71 -0.60
C GLY A 70 -12.13 18.43 -1.26
N GLY A 71 -12.81 17.32 -1.08
CA GLY A 71 -12.59 16.10 -1.85
C GLY A 71 -11.39 15.24 -1.42
N SER A 72 -10.65 15.63 -0.38
CA SER A 72 -9.64 14.79 0.27
C SER A 72 -10.07 14.45 1.69
N PHE A 73 -9.88 13.19 2.07
CA PHE A 73 -10.19 12.77 3.44
C PHE A 73 -9.26 13.42 4.45
N ASN A 74 -9.86 13.95 5.51
CA ASN A 74 -9.19 14.41 6.71
C ASN A 74 -9.84 13.79 7.94
N VAL A 75 -9.15 13.87 9.10
CA VAL A 75 -9.72 13.47 10.37
C VAL A 75 -10.62 14.57 10.91
N TYR A 76 -11.82 14.20 11.30
CA TYR A 76 -12.79 15.06 11.99
C TYR A 76 -13.23 14.40 13.29
N THR A 77 -13.84 15.19 14.15
CA THR A 77 -14.42 14.73 15.41
C THR A 77 -15.73 15.43 15.71
N PHE A 78 -16.61 14.75 16.41
CA PHE A 78 -17.80 15.34 17.04
C PHE A 78 -18.06 14.70 18.40
N PRO A 79 -18.68 15.45 19.35
CA PRO A 79 -19.19 14.87 20.58
C PRO A 79 -20.37 13.94 20.28
N LEU A 80 -20.43 12.77 20.90
CA LEU A 80 -21.46 11.77 20.60
C LEU A 80 -22.89 12.24 20.90
N ASN A 81 -23.04 13.15 21.86
CA ASN A 81 -24.33 13.76 22.24
C ASN A 81 -24.76 14.91 21.33
N THR A 82 -23.82 15.53 20.60
CA THR A 82 -24.05 16.62 19.64
C THR A 82 -23.33 16.35 18.31
N PRO A 83 -23.74 15.32 17.54
CA PRO A 83 -23.01 14.88 16.34
C PRO A 83 -22.98 15.92 15.22
N GLN A 84 -23.79 16.97 15.29
CA GLN A 84 -23.77 18.11 14.36
C GLN A 84 -22.60 19.08 14.61
N GLU A 85 -21.96 19.05 15.79
CA GLU A 85 -20.83 19.90 16.14
C GLU A 85 -19.50 19.32 15.65
N VAL A 86 -19.37 19.18 14.33
CA VAL A 86 -18.18 18.58 13.73
C VAL A 86 -17.01 19.58 13.66
N LYS A 87 -15.82 19.13 14.06
CA LYS A 87 -14.58 19.91 14.03
C LYS A 87 -13.50 19.13 13.26
N ALA A 88 -12.73 19.87 12.44
CA ALA A 88 -11.55 19.32 11.78
C ALA A 88 -10.42 19.08 12.80
N VAL A 89 -9.78 17.92 12.72
CA VAL A 89 -8.59 17.57 13.49
C VAL A 89 -7.35 17.67 12.63
N THR A 90 -7.45 17.32 11.33
CA THR A 90 -6.40 17.51 10.33
C THR A 90 -6.91 18.37 9.17
N THR A 91 -5.99 19.02 8.46
CA THR A 91 -6.31 19.93 7.35
C THR A 91 -5.36 19.73 6.17
N PHE A 92 -5.01 18.48 5.88
CA PHE A 92 -4.18 18.13 4.74
C PHE A 92 -4.92 18.39 3.42
N LYS A 93 -4.20 18.87 2.39
CA LYS A 93 -4.82 19.26 1.12
C LYS A 93 -4.36 18.42 -0.08
N THR A 94 -3.15 17.86 -0.01
CA THR A 94 -2.54 17.20 -1.17
C THR A 94 -2.96 15.73 -1.30
N HIS A 95 -3.04 15.00 -0.19
CA HIS A 95 -3.37 13.57 -0.18
C HIS A 95 -4.44 13.28 0.88
N PRO A 96 -5.22 12.21 0.70
CA PRO A 96 -6.19 11.79 1.71
C PRO A 96 -5.50 11.13 2.92
N VAL A 97 -6.03 11.41 4.09
CA VAL A 97 -5.75 10.66 5.31
C VAL A 97 -6.47 9.30 5.23
N ARG A 98 -5.81 8.22 5.70
CA ARG A 98 -6.33 6.85 5.67
C ARG A 98 -6.00 6.10 6.97
N PHE A 99 -6.67 4.97 7.19
CA PHE A 99 -6.38 4.02 8.28
C PHE A 99 -6.36 4.63 9.69
N LEU A 100 -7.39 5.42 9.99
CA LEU A 100 -7.54 6.07 11.28
C LEU A 100 -7.74 5.05 12.41
N SER A 101 -6.99 5.22 13.47
CA SER A 101 -7.14 4.52 14.74
C SER A 101 -6.89 5.46 15.92
N VAL A 102 -7.26 5.04 17.11
CA VAL A 102 -7.03 5.78 18.36
C VAL A 102 -6.56 4.83 19.46
N SER A 103 -5.52 5.22 20.18
CA SER A 103 -5.06 4.50 21.36
C SER A 103 -5.98 4.73 22.56
N ASP A 104 -5.85 3.92 23.60
CA ASP A 104 -6.54 4.07 24.88
C ASP A 104 -6.22 5.39 25.61
N LYS A 105 -5.09 6.02 25.27
CA LYS A 105 -4.65 7.33 25.77
C LYS A 105 -5.05 8.51 24.87
N GLY A 106 -5.85 8.28 23.81
CA GLY A 106 -6.35 9.32 22.92
C GLY A 106 -5.37 9.80 21.85
N THR A 107 -4.25 9.10 21.65
CA THR A 107 -3.36 9.38 20.54
C THR A 107 -3.95 8.78 19.27
N LEU A 108 -4.18 9.61 18.25
CA LEU A 108 -4.58 9.19 16.92
C LEU A 108 -3.38 8.62 16.18
N CYS A 109 -3.61 7.60 15.36
CA CYS A 109 -2.67 7.11 14.37
C CYS A 109 -3.38 6.98 13.03
N TYR A 110 -2.73 7.43 11.97
CA TYR A 110 -3.27 7.38 10.61
C TYR A 110 -2.13 7.45 9.58
N THR A 111 -2.45 7.18 8.32
CA THR A 111 -1.50 7.36 7.23
C THR A 111 -1.83 8.62 6.43
N TYR A 112 -0.79 9.28 5.94
CA TYR A 112 -0.85 10.38 5.00
C TYR A 112 0.36 10.31 4.08
N ASP A 113 0.15 10.40 2.78
CA ASP A 113 1.20 10.35 1.74
C ASP A 113 2.16 9.14 1.89
N GLY A 114 1.60 7.95 2.16
CA GLY A 114 2.38 6.72 2.33
C GLY A 114 3.11 6.57 3.67
N GLU A 115 3.05 7.57 4.53
CA GLU A 115 3.75 7.60 5.81
C GLU A 115 2.79 7.48 7.01
N LEU A 116 3.31 7.00 8.13
CA LEU A 116 2.58 6.90 9.40
C LEU A 116 2.71 8.21 10.20
N TYR A 117 1.60 8.65 10.76
CA TYR A 117 1.54 9.80 11.65
C TYR A 117 0.86 9.46 12.96
N THR A 118 1.32 10.09 14.03
CA THR A 118 0.61 10.13 15.31
C THR A 118 0.24 11.56 15.66
N GLN A 119 -0.87 11.73 16.39
CA GLN A 119 -1.33 13.05 16.81
C GLN A 119 -2.06 12.96 18.14
N LYS A 120 -1.61 13.70 19.14
CA LYS A 120 -2.31 13.91 20.40
C LYS A 120 -3.37 14.99 20.22
N SER A 121 -4.40 14.97 21.06
CA SER A 121 -5.44 16.00 21.06
C SER A 121 -4.85 17.41 21.17
N GLY A 122 -5.21 18.31 20.25
CA GLY A 122 -4.71 19.68 20.19
C GLY A 122 -3.27 19.85 19.72
N ALA A 123 -2.52 18.78 19.47
CA ALA A 123 -1.15 18.83 18.96
C ALA A 123 -1.09 18.80 17.43
N ARG A 124 0.07 19.12 16.87
CA ARG A 124 0.35 18.95 15.44
C ARG A 124 0.61 17.47 15.13
N PRO A 125 0.33 17.00 13.89
CA PRO A 125 0.73 15.69 13.44
C PRO A 125 2.25 15.50 13.52
N GLU A 126 2.68 14.34 14.02
CA GLU A 126 4.08 13.93 14.08
C GLU A 126 4.28 12.69 13.21
N LYS A 127 5.22 12.75 12.26
CA LYS A 127 5.58 11.59 11.44
C LYS A 127 6.31 10.57 12.30
N VAL A 128 5.90 9.31 12.20
CA VAL A 128 6.56 8.19 12.88
C VAL A 128 7.81 7.82 12.09
N LYS A 129 8.97 7.89 12.73
CA LYS A 129 10.20 7.37 12.15
C LYS A 129 10.22 5.86 12.34
N VAL A 130 10.10 5.13 11.22
CA VAL A 130 10.23 3.67 11.20
C VAL A 130 11.66 3.32 10.83
N GLU A 131 12.37 2.65 11.73
CA GLU A 131 13.70 2.09 11.49
C GLU A 131 13.57 0.57 11.37
N LEU A 132 14.00 0.03 10.23
CA LEU A 132 14.09 -1.40 10.03
C LEU A 132 15.52 -1.83 10.29
N VAL A 133 15.75 -2.51 11.39
CA VAL A 133 16.99 -3.24 11.63
C VAL A 133 16.87 -4.57 10.88
N ARG A 134 17.61 -4.74 9.80
CA ARG A 134 17.77 -6.02 9.13
C ARG A 134 19.06 -6.63 9.62
N ASP A 135 19.01 -7.78 10.26
CA ASP A 135 20.13 -8.70 10.29
C ASP A 135 20.22 -9.31 8.89
N ASP A 136 20.86 -8.57 7.96
CA ASP A 136 21.24 -9.10 6.67
C ASP A 136 22.43 -10.09 6.87
N GLU A 137 22.16 -11.19 7.55
CA GLU A 137 22.87 -12.41 7.19
C GLU A 137 22.46 -12.67 5.75
N GLN A 138 23.43 -12.53 4.82
CA GLN A 138 23.27 -13.01 3.45
C GLN A 138 23.08 -14.52 3.51
N GLN A 139 21.90 -14.96 3.86
CA GLN A 139 21.50 -16.34 3.71
C GLN A 139 21.45 -16.60 2.22
N LEU A 140 22.47 -17.29 1.71
CA LEU A 140 22.46 -17.87 0.38
C LEU A 140 21.26 -18.82 0.31
N ALA A 141 20.13 -18.31 -0.19
CA ALA A 141 18.96 -19.12 -0.40
C ALA A 141 19.09 -19.86 -1.73
N THR A 142 19.16 -21.17 -1.67
CA THR A 142 19.06 -22.01 -2.88
C THR A 142 17.59 -22.00 -3.32
N LEU A 143 17.28 -21.29 -4.40
CA LEU A 143 15.95 -21.29 -5.01
C LEU A 143 15.92 -22.34 -6.13
N LYS A 144 14.95 -23.27 -6.07
CA LYS A 144 14.69 -24.23 -7.14
C LYS A 144 13.49 -23.75 -7.96
N PHE A 145 13.73 -23.50 -9.25
CA PHE A 145 12.66 -23.18 -10.20
C PHE A 145 12.45 -24.38 -11.12
N SER A 146 11.26 -24.94 -11.13
CA SER A 146 10.85 -26.04 -12.03
C SER A 146 10.00 -25.54 -13.21
N GLN A 147 9.57 -24.29 -13.18
CA GLN A 147 8.72 -23.66 -14.20
C GLN A 147 8.76 -22.14 -14.09
N GLY A 148 8.13 -21.44 -15.05
CA GLY A 148 7.95 -19.97 -15.01
C GLY A 148 9.03 -19.19 -15.76
N ALA A 149 9.84 -19.84 -16.60
CA ALA A 149 10.68 -19.11 -17.56
C ALA A 149 9.79 -18.42 -18.61
N THR A 150 9.97 -17.12 -18.79
CA THR A 150 9.19 -16.29 -19.71
C THR A 150 9.91 -16.01 -21.03
N SER A 151 11.23 -16.21 -21.08
CA SER A 151 12.08 -16.08 -22.27
C SER A 151 13.31 -16.96 -22.08
N ALA A 152 13.81 -17.53 -23.16
CA ALA A 152 15.05 -18.30 -23.16
C ALA A 152 15.78 -18.13 -24.51
N SER A 153 17.12 -18.23 -24.46
CA SER A 153 18.00 -18.21 -25.61
C SER A 153 19.18 -19.16 -25.37
N VAL A 154 19.59 -19.88 -26.40
CA VAL A 154 20.77 -20.75 -26.36
C VAL A 154 21.96 -19.97 -26.93
N SER A 155 23.15 -20.15 -26.33
CA SER A 155 24.38 -19.59 -26.87
C SER A 155 24.71 -20.16 -28.26
N PRO A 156 25.37 -19.40 -29.18
CA PRO A 156 25.74 -19.90 -30.49
C PRO A 156 26.53 -21.22 -30.50
N ASP A 157 27.35 -21.44 -29.47
CA ASP A 157 28.11 -22.67 -29.31
C ASP A 157 27.34 -23.83 -28.61
N GLY A 158 26.09 -23.59 -28.21
CA GLY A 158 25.22 -24.57 -27.57
C GLY A 158 25.56 -24.92 -26.11
N LYS A 159 26.55 -24.26 -25.49
CA LYS A 159 27.05 -24.61 -24.15
C LYS A 159 26.36 -23.91 -23.00
N GLN A 160 25.54 -22.89 -23.29
CA GLN A 160 24.84 -22.11 -22.27
C GLN A 160 23.40 -21.79 -22.71
N ILE A 161 22.54 -21.66 -21.71
CA ILE A 161 21.15 -21.21 -21.89
C ILE A 161 20.95 -20.01 -21.00
N ALA A 162 20.58 -18.86 -21.61
CA ALA A 162 20.07 -17.71 -20.87
C ALA A 162 18.57 -17.80 -20.77
N PHE A 163 18.00 -17.46 -19.63
CA PHE A 163 16.55 -17.47 -19.42
C PHE A 163 16.14 -16.43 -18.39
N ILE A 164 14.86 -16.07 -18.41
CA ILE A 164 14.27 -15.10 -17.48
C ILE A 164 13.28 -15.82 -16.58
N VAL A 165 13.48 -15.72 -15.27
CA VAL A 165 12.56 -16.19 -14.24
C VAL A 165 12.36 -15.09 -13.20
N ARG A 166 11.10 -14.84 -12.81
CA ARG A 166 10.70 -13.82 -11.82
C ARG A 166 11.21 -12.40 -12.14
N GLY A 167 11.41 -12.11 -13.42
CA GLY A 167 11.87 -10.80 -13.87
C GLY A 167 13.39 -10.64 -13.96
N ASP A 168 14.19 -11.61 -13.50
CA ASP A 168 15.65 -11.59 -13.60
C ASP A 168 16.20 -12.51 -14.67
N VAL A 169 17.36 -12.12 -15.23
CA VAL A 169 18.12 -12.89 -16.21
C VAL A 169 19.07 -13.84 -15.51
N PHE A 170 19.05 -15.10 -15.92
CA PHE A 170 19.96 -16.16 -15.48
C PHE A 170 20.65 -16.81 -16.67
N VAL A 171 21.82 -17.38 -16.42
CA VAL A 171 22.55 -18.23 -17.37
C VAL A 171 22.91 -19.55 -16.71
N THR A 172 22.60 -20.65 -17.38
CA THR A 172 23.00 -21.99 -16.95
C THR A 172 23.88 -22.65 -17.99
N SER A 173 24.79 -23.54 -17.54
CA SER A 173 25.53 -24.41 -18.44
C SER A 173 24.66 -25.56 -18.92
N THR A 174 24.88 -26.04 -20.16
CA THR A 174 24.28 -27.29 -20.67
C THR A 174 25.02 -28.54 -20.18
N ASP A 175 26.30 -28.38 -19.82
CA ASP A 175 27.18 -29.50 -19.44
C ASP A 175 27.27 -29.68 -17.93
N TYR A 176 27.02 -28.62 -17.15
CA TYR A 176 27.21 -28.62 -15.70
C TYR A 176 25.97 -28.03 -15.00
N ALA A 177 25.64 -28.53 -13.82
CA ALA A 177 24.54 -28.03 -12.97
C ALA A 177 24.89 -26.69 -12.28
N THR A 178 25.38 -25.72 -13.07
CA THR A 178 25.74 -24.38 -12.56
C THR A 178 24.84 -23.34 -13.21
N THR A 179 24.24 -22.48 -12.37
CA THR A 179 23.40 -21.36 -12.81
C THR A 179 23.90 -20.07 -12.16
N LYS A 180 24.05 -19.05 -12.97
CA LYS A 180 24.47 -17.70 -12.51
C LYS A 180 23.33 -16.72 -12.74
N GLN A 181 22.99 -15.94 -11.72
CA GLN A 181 22.13 -14.79 -11.85
C GLN A 181 22.92 -13.63 -12.48
N ILE A 182 22.40 -13.05 -13.53
CA ILE A 182 23.02 -11.94 -14.29
C ILE A 182 22.46 -10.59 -13.86
N THR A 183 21.15 -10.52 -13.60
CA THR A 183 20.50 -9.32 -13.07
C THR A 183 19.93 -9.60 -11.70
N ASN A 184 19.98 -8.59 -10.84
CA ASN A 184 19.38 -8.60 -9.51
C ASN A 184 18.91 -7.18 -9.22
N THR A 185 17.84 -6.78 -9.87
CA THR A 185 17.27 -5.43 -9.77
C THR A 185 15.80 -5.52 -9.41
N PRO A 186 15.21 -4.50 -8.80
CA PRO A 186 13.77 -4.46 -8.57
C PRO A 186 12.94 -4.27 -9.86
N ALA A 187 13.62 -4.02 -11.00
CA ALA A 187 12.98 -3.86 -12.31
C ALA A 187 12.70 -5.21 -12.97
N LYS A 188 11.76 -5.24 -13.89
CA LYS A 188 11.45 -6.42 -14.68
C LYS A 188 12.33 -6.48 -15.93
N GLU A 189 12.85 -7.68 -16.20
CA GLU A 189 13.60 -7.99 -17.42
C GLU A 189 12.75 -8.83 -18.39
N ALA A 190 12.99 -8.68 -19.69
CA ALA A 190 12.30 -9.42 -20.74
C ALA A 190 13.21 -9.65 -21.96
N ALA A 191 12.83 -10.58 -22.83
CA ALA A 191 13.42 -10.80 -24.16
C ALA A 191 14.95 -10.96 -24.16
N VAL A 192 15.47 -11.99 -23.48
CA VAL A 192 16.90 -12.26 -23.46
C VAL A 192 17.39 -12.96 -24.75
N SER A 193 18.58 -12.56 -25.24
CA SER A 193 19.28 -13.17 -26.38
C SER A 193 20.78 -13.15 -26.18
N PHE A 194 21.48 -14.17 -26.71
CA PHE A 194 22.95 -14.14 -26.79
C PHE A 194 23.43 -13.34 -27.99
N ALA A 195 24.51 -12.60 -27.80
CA ALA A 195 25.30 -12.06 -28.90
C ALA A 195 26.17 -13.18 -29.51
N PRO A 196 26.72 -12.98 -30.74
CA PRO A 196 27.53 -13.98 -31.43
C PRO A 196 28.84 -14.39 -30.72
N ASP A 197 29.26 -13.61 -29.72
CA ASP A 197 30.50 -13.83 -28.96
C ASP A 197 30.40 -14.90 -27.85
N ASN A 198 29.22 -15.50 -27.65
CA ASN A 198 28.91 -16.48 -26.58
C ASN A 198 29.04 -15.92 -25.16
N ARG A 199 29.29 -14.63 -24.97
CA ARG A 199 29.63 -14.02 -23.66
C ARG A 199 28.79 -12.80 -23.33
N THR A 200 28.18 -12.19 -24.32
CA THR A 200 27.35 -11.02 -24.16
C THR A 200 25.89 -11.39 -24.29
N LEU A 201 25.06 -10.95 -23.35
CA LEU A 201 23.61 -11.01 -23.41
C LEU A 201 23.04 -9.65 -23.79
N VAL A 202 21.97 -9.67 -24.56
CA VAL A 202 21.10 -8.52 -24.82
C VAL A 202 19.73 -8.84 -24.21
N TYR A 203 19.15 -7.91 -23.49
CA TYR A 203 17.83 -8.08 -22.88
C TYR A 203 17.14 -6.73 -22.72
N ALA A 204 15.82 -6.74 -22.64
CA ALA A 204 15.03 -5.55 -22.31
C ALA A 204 14.86 -5.39 -20.81
N SER A 205 14.90 -4.17 -20.31
CA SER A 205 14.69 -3.84 -18.90
C SER A 205 13.91 -2.53 -18.74
N GLU A 206 13.06 -2.46 -17.74
CA GLU A 206 12.30 -1.25 -17.37
C GLU A 206 12.94 -0.43 -16.24
N ARG A 207 14.22 -0.67 -15.90
CA ARG A 207 14.93 -0.06 -14.75
C ARG A 207 15.00 1.47 -14.74
N THR A 208 14.77 2.09 -15.88
CA THR A 208 14.71 3.56 -16.02
C THR A 208 13.27 4.09 -16.16
N GLY A 209 12.27 3.25 -15.84
CA GLY A 209 10.85 3.60 -15.96
C GLY A 209 10.24 3.34 -17.34
N ASN A 210 11.05 3.04 -18.36
CA ASN A 210 10.64 2.66 -19.69
C ASN A 210 11.47 1.46 -20.17
N TRP A 211 10.89 0.64 -21.06
CA TRP A 211 11.59 -0.46 -21.69
C TRP A 211 12.72 0.01 -22.56
N GLN A 212 13.95 -0.44 -22.25
CA GLN A 212 15.17 -0.17 -23.02
C GLN A 212 15.98 -1.45 -23.15
N LEU A 213 16.86 -1.49 -24.17
CA LEU A 213 17.79 -2.61 -24.37
C LEU A 213 19.07 -2.39 -23.55
N TYR A 214 19.49 -3.44 -22.88
CA TYR A 214 20.70 -3.50 -22.10
C TYR A 214 21.58 -4.67 -22.54
N THR A 215 22.87 -4.56 -22.26
CA THR A 215 23.81 -5.65 -22.43
C THR A 215 24.47 -6.00 -21.12
N ALA A 216 24.74 -7.28 -20.92
CA ALA A 216 25.55 -7.78 -19.80
C ALA A 216 26.56 -8.80 -20.31
N LYS A 217 27.79 -8.76 -19.77
CA LYS A 217 28.79 -9.79 -20.01
C LYS A 217 28.64 -10.90 -18.98
N ILE A 218 28.67 -12.13 -19.46
CA ILE A 218 28.81 -13.30 -18.61
C ILE A 218 30.28 -13.38 -18.22
N SER A 219 30.66 -12.73 -17.12
CA SER A 219 32.01 -12.87 -16.58
C SER A 219 32.16 -14.27 -15.99
N GLY A 220 33.24 -14.95 -16.36
CA GLY A 220 33.68 -16.19 -15.74
C GLY A 220 34.09 -15.94 -14.29
#